data_de689369bf24f4c837738ff06fcafc4c
#
_entry.id   de689369bf24f4c837738ff06fcafc4c
#
_cell.length_a   1.000
_cell.length_b   1.000
_cell.length_c   1.000
_cell.angle_alpha   90.00
_cell.angle_beta   90.00
_cell.angle_gamma   90.00
#
_symmetry.space_group_name_H-M   'P 1'
#
loop_
_entity.id
_entity.type
_entity.pdbx_description
1 polymer ?
#
loop_
_entity_poly.entity_id
_entity_poly.type
_entity_poly.pdbx_seq_one_letter_code
_entity_poly.pdbx_strand_id
1 'polypeptide(L)'
;ISLNELIPDWKEKGAPLTRTVTKDRVVFLTEKKAFNLPVTPNFDNHANYIASLGEVVRWLAEQAENLGVEIYPGFAAAEVLYHEDGSVKGIATGNMGVGKDGEPTDAFQPGMELWAQQTIFAEGCRGSLSKQVIEQFKLDQNSEPQTYGLGIKEIWEVPSEKHQPGL
;
A
#
# COMPACT_ATOMS: atom_id res chain seq x y z
N ILE A 1 -0.40 -12.81 -11.38
CA ILE A 1 -0.66 -14.16 -10.86
C ILE A 1 -1.63 -14.07 -9.68
N SER A 2 -1.28 -13.37 -8.61
CA SER A 2 -2.08 -13.32 -7.37
C SER A 2 -3.52 -12.85 -7.55
N LEU A 3 -3.77 -11.85 -8.41
CA LEU A 3 -5.13 -11.38 -8.65
C LEU A 3 -5.98 -12.41 -9.40
N ASN A 4 -5.40 -13.15 -10.33
CA ASN A 4 -6.10 -14.23 -11.04
C ASN A 4 -6.49 -15.40 -10.13
N GLU A 5 -5.71 -15.62 -9.07
CA GLU A 5 -6.00 -16.65 -8.07
C GLU A 5 -7.06 -16.18 -7.08
N LEU A 6 -6.98 -14.90 -6.67
CA LEU A 6 -7.89 -14.30 -5.69
C LEU A 6 -9.27 -14.00 -6.28
N ILE A 7 -9.30 -13.39 -7.46
CA ILE A 7 -10.53 -12.98 -8.16
C ILE A 7 -10.40 -13.38 -9.63
N PRO A 8 -10.68 -14.64 -9.99
CA PRO A 8 -10.47 -15.14 -11.36
C PRO A 8 -11.23 -14.35 -12.43
N ASP A 9 -12.38 -13.81 -12.08
CA ASP A 9 -13.29 -13.02 -12.92
C ASP A 9 -13.07 -11.49 -12.81
N TRP A 10 -11.87 -11.06 -12.39
CA TRP A 10 -11.58 -9.64 -12.17
C TRP A 10 -11.81 -8.73 -13.38
N LYS A 11 -11.62 -9.28 -14.60
CA LYS A 11 -11.86 -8.53 -15.84
C LYS A 11 -13.35 -8.23 -16.02
N GLU A 12 -14.19 -9.23 -15.79
CA GLU A 12 -15.65 -9.13 -15.88
C GLU A 12 -16.21 -8.22 -14.80
N LYS A 13 -15.56 -8.21 -13.64
CA LYS A 13 -15.86 -7.32 -12.51
C LYS A 13 -15.31 -5.90 -12.68
N GLY A 14 -14.74 -5.58 -13.84
CA GLY A 14 -14.33 -4.21 -14.16
C GLY A 14 -13.10 -3.72 -13.42
N ALA A 15 -12.16 -4.58 -13.05
CA ALA A 15 -10.90 -4.14 -12.46
C ALA A 15 -10.19 -3.12 -13.36
N PRO A 16 -9.63 -2.02 -12.82
CA PRO A 16 -9.03 -0.92 -13.59
C PRO A 16 -7.63 -1.27 -14.11
N LEU A 17 -7.49 -2.46 -14.69
CA LEU A 17 -6.27 -3.01 -15.26
C LEU A 17 -6.42 -3.13 -16.79
N THR A 18 -6.45 -1.99 -17.46
CA THR A 18 -6.78 -1.91 -18.89
C THR A 18 -5.56 -1.80 -19.80
N ARG A 19 -4.40 -1.45 -19.26
CA ARG A 19 -3.20 -1.19 -20.04
C ARG A 19 -2.10 -2.21 -19.72
N THR A 20 -1.85 -3.13 -20.65
CA THR A 20 -0.72 -4.08 -20.52
C THR A 20 0.61 -3.42 -20.84
N VAL A 21 1.66 -3.85 -20.14
CA VAL A 21 3.04 -3.49 -20.49
C VAL A 21 3.42 -4.21 -21.77
N THR A 22 3.89 -3.46 -22.76
CA THR A 22 4.35 -3.99 -24.03
C THR A 22 5.85 -3.88 -24.19
N LYS A 23 6.49 -2.99 -23.42
CA LYS A 23 7.93 -2.74 -23.51
C LYS A 23 8.44 -2.10 -22.23
N ASP A 24 9.59 -2.57 -21.78
CA ASP A 24 10.38 -1.92 -20.73
C ASP A 24 11.59 -1.20 -21.34
N ARG A 25 12.02 -0.15 -20.69
CA ARG A 25 13.17 0.63 -21.10
C ARG A 25 14.00 1.04 -19.89
N VAL A 26 15.24 0.58 -19.86
CA VAL A 26 16.22 1.00 -18.85
C VAL A 26 17.17 2.00 -19.48
N VAL A 27 17.29 3.17 -18.86
CA VAL A 27 18.07 4.27 -19.42
C VAL A 27 19.04 4.79 -18.36
N PHE A 28 20.31 4.88 -18.73
CA PHE A 28 21.30 5.58 -17.92
C PHE A 28 21.39 7.03 -18.40
N LEU A 29 21.18 7.97 -17.49
CA LEU A 29 21.17 9.40 -17.78
C LEU A 29 22.46 10.05 -17.32
N THR A 30 22.98 10.95 -18.17
CA THR A 30 24.03 11.91 -17.81
C THR A 30 23.48 13.33 -18.03
N GLU A 31 24.20 14.34 -17.62
CA GLU A 31 23.78 15.75 -17.83
C GLU A 31 23.35 16.08 -19.26
N LYS A 32 23.94 15.43 -20.26
CA LYS A 32 23.76 15.78 -21.68
C LYS A 32 23.29 14.63 -22.58
N LYS A 33 23.29 13.39 -22.08
CA LYS A 33 23.01 12.19 -22.90
C LYS A 33 22.25 11.15 -22.13
N ALA A 34 21.46 10.36 -22.88
CA ALA A 34 20.75 9.18 -22.39
C ALA A 34 21.24 7.95 -23.16
N PHE A 35 21.58 6.90 -22.45
CA PHE A 35 22.04 5.64 -22.99
C PHE A 35 21.06 4.52 -22.62
N ASN A 36 20.54 3.79 -23.63
CA ASN A 36 19.73 2.63 -23.35
C ASN A 36 20.62 1.50 -22.85
N LEU A 37 20.19 0.89 -21.76
CA LEU A 37 20.81 -0.33 -21.20
C LEU A 37 19.96 -1.56 -21.56
N PRO A 38 20.54 -2.76 -21.55
CA PRO A 38 19.77 -3.98 -21.69
C PRO A 38 18.75 -4.11 -20.54
N VAL A 39 17.53 -4.52 -20.87
CA VAL A 39 16.53 -4.89 -19.87
C VAL A 39 16.91 -6.29 -19.36
N THR A 40 17.23 -6.39 -18.08
CA THR A 40 17.50 -7.67 -17.44
C THR A 40 16.19 -8.36 -17.05
N PRO A 41 16.18 -9.70 -16.84
CA PRO A 41 14.96 -10.42 -16.45
C PRO A 41 14.23 -9.84 -15.23
N ASN A 42 14.97 -9.21 -14.31
CA ASN A 42 14.38 -8.58 -13.11
C ASN A 42 13.61 -7.29 -13.40
N PHE A 43 13.84 -6.67 -14.55
CA PHE A 43 13.16 -5.47 -15.03
C PHE A 43 12.19 -5.74 -16.17
N ASP A 44 12.01 -7.01 -16.56
CA ASP A 44 11.03 -7.40 -17.57
C ASP A 44 9.64 -7.47 -16.94
N ASN A 45 8.79 -6.54 -17.33
CA ASN A 45 7.40 -6.46 -16.89
C ASN A 45 6.41 -6.89 -17.98
N HIS A 46 6.87 -7.61 -18.96
CA HIS A 46 6.00 -8.07 -20.04
C HIS A 46 4.78 -8.83 -19.49
N ALA A 47 3.59 -8.53 -20.02
CA ALA A 47 2.29 -9.03 -19.55
C ALA A 47 1.82 -8.52 -18.16
N ASN A 48 2.56 -7.68 -17.48
CA ASN A 48 2.05 -6.92 -16.35
C ASN A 48 1.15 -5.76 -16.82
N TYR A 49 0.54 -5.06 -15.88
CA TYR A 49 -0.36 -3.94 -16.16
C TYR A 49 0.21 -2.62 -15.64
N ILE A 50 0.09 -1.56 -16.44
CA ILE A 50 0.27 -0.19 -15.96
C ILE A 50 -1.07 0.24 -15.38
N ALA A 51 -1.07 0.60 -14.09
CA ALA A 51 -2.30 0.95 -13.39
C ALA A 51 -2.06 2.05 -12.36
N SER A 52 -3.13 2.79 -12.06
CA SER A 52 -3.19 3.62 -10.86
C SER A 52 -3.47 2.72 -9.66
N LEU A 53 -2.50 2.64 -8.72
CA LEU A 53 -2.67 1.82 -7.52
C LEU A 53 -3.88 2.29 -6.70
N GLY A 54 -4.15 3.60 -6.66
CA GLY A 54 -5.31 4.15 -5.95
C GLY A 54 -6.64 3.69 -6.54
N GLU A 55 -6.75 3.53 -7.86
CA GLU A 55 -7.96 2.98 -8.50
C GLU A 55 -8.10 1.49 -8.23
N VAL A 56 -7.01 0.74 -8.32
CA VAL A 56 -7.00 -0.71 -7.99
C VAL A 56 -7.39 -0.95 -6.54
N VAL A 57 -6.86 -0.16 -5.61
CA VAL A 57 -7.21 -0.28 -4.17
C VAL A 57 -8.68 0.05 -3.93
N ARG A 58 -9.23 1.08 -4.58
CA ARG A 58 -10.65 1.42 -4.49
C ARG A 58 -11.54 0.30 -4.99
N TRP A 59 -11.21 -0.24 -6.16
CA TRP A 59 -11.94 -1.39 -6.71
C TRP A 59 -11.85 -2.63 -5.82
N LEU A 60 -10.68 -2.91 -5.24
CA LEU A 60 -10.52 -4.03 -4.28
C LEU A 60 -11.33 -3.80 -3.00
N ALA A 61 -11.42 -2.56 -2.52
CA ALA A 61 -12.24 -2.21 -1.37
C ALA A 61 -13.72 -2.54 -1.63
N GLU A 62 -14.25 -2.16 -2.79
CA GLU A 62 -15.62 -2.52 -3.20
C GLU A 62 -15.86 -4.04 -3.23
N GLN A 63 -14.84 -4.82 -3.70
CA GLN A 63 -14.94 -6.28 -3.68
C GLN A 63 -14.96 -6.83 -2.25
N ALA A 64 -14.17 -6.26 -1.35
CA ALA A 64 -14.12 -6.64 0.06
C ALA A 64 -15.44 -6.29 0.78
N GLU A 65 -15.98 -5.10 0.56
CA GLU A 65 -17.28 -4.68 1.12
C GLU A 65 -18.43 -5.58 0.65
N ASN A 66 -18.42 -6.00 -0.62
CA ASN A 66 -19.40 -6.97 -1.15
C ASN A 66 -19.31 -8.35 -0.46
N LEU A 67 -18.19 -8.67 0.17
CA LEU A 67 -17.98 -9.86 0.98
C LEU A 67 -18.28 -9.65 2.47
N GLY A 68 -18.77 -8.47 2.85
CA GLY A 68 -19.13 -8.13 4.22
C GLY A 68 -17.98 -7.57 5.07
N VAL A 69 -16.87 -7.17 4.45
CA VAL A 69 -15.79 -6.47 5.14
C VAL A 69 -16.18 -5.01 5.36
N GLU A 70 -16.04 -4.52 6.57
CA GLU A 70 -16.20 -3.10 6.88
C GLU A 70 -14.87 -2.37 6.70
N ILE A 71 -14.86 -1.28 5.94
CA ILE A 71 -13.67 -0.47 5.67
C ILE A 71 -13.91 0.93 6.22
N TYR A 72 -12.97 1.40 7.03
CA TYR A 72 -13.04 2.71 7.69
C TYR A 72 -11.93 3.65 7.19
N PRO A 73 -12.12 4.32 6.04
CA PRO A 73 -11.12 5.25 5.51
C PRO A 73 -10.95 6.45 6.44
N GLY A 74 -9.69 6.86 6.66
CA GLY A 74 -9.38 8.00 7.51
C GLY A 74 -9.26 7.69 9.01
N PHE A 75 -9.61 6.49 9.46
CA PHE A 75 -9.40 6.08 10.85
C PHE A 75 -8.03 5.42 10.99
N ALA A 76 -7.07 6.15 11.48
CA ALA A 76 -5.74 5.62 11.74
C ALA A 76 -5.71 4.85 13.06
N ALA A 77 -5.20 3.61 13.02
CA ALA A 77 -4.85 2.90 14.24
C ALA A 77 -3.67 3.61 14.93
N ALA A 78 -3.84 3.98 16.20
CA ALA A 78 -2.90 4.78 16.96
C ALA A 78 -2.22 3.99 18.09
N GLU A 79 -2.88 2.95 18.61
CA GLU A 79 -2.39 2.16 19.73
C GLU A 79 -2.72 0.67 19.56
N VAL A 80 -1.82 -0.20 20.01
CA VAL A 80 -2.08 -1.63 20.12
C VAL A 80 -2.59 -1.93 21.52
N LEU A 81 -3.73 -2.59 21.60
CA LEU A 81 -4.34 -2.99 22.87
C LEU A 81 -3.90 -4.42 23.23
N TYR A 82 -3.62 -4.64 24.51
CA TYR A 82 -3.18 -5.92 25.03
C TYR A 82 -4.12 -6.45 26.11
N HIS A 83 -4.23 -7.75 26.21
CA HIS A 83 -4.81 -8.43 27.35
C HIS A 83 -3.85 -8.42 28.56
N GLU A 84 -4.33 -8.78 29.73
CA GLU A 84 -3.49 -8.89 30.95
C GLU A 84 -2.34 -9.90 30.79
N ASP A 85 -2.52 -10.92 29.96
CA ASP A 85 -1.50 -11.92 29.65
C ASP A 85 -0.46 -11.43 28.61
N GLY A 86 -0.60 -10.21 28.10
CA GLY A 86 0.28 -9.60 27.11
C GLY A 86 -0.05 -9.95 25.66
N SER A 87 -1.06 -10.78 25.39
CA SER A 87 -1.51 -11.04 24.01
C SER A 87 -2.24 -9.84 23.41
N VAL A 88 -2.19 -9.70 22.08
CA VAL A 88 -2.87 -8.59 21.37
C VAL A 88 -4.39 -8.79 21.48
N LYS A 89 -5.09 -7.76 21.97
CA LYS A 89 -6.54 -7.70 22.11
C LYS A 89 -7.21 -7.03 20.90
N GLY A 90 -6.49 -6.11 20.27
CA GLY A 90 -6.99 -5.27 19.18
C GLY A 90 -6.20 -4.00 19.03
N ILE A 91 -6.85 -2.96 18.51
CA ILE A 91 -6.25 -1.63 18.33
C ILE A 91 -7.20 -0.54 18.86
N ALA A 92 -6.64 0.63 19.18
CA ALA A 92 -7.42 1.85 19.32
C ALA A 92 -7.11 2.81 18.16
N THR A 93 -8.14 3.50 17.67
CA THR A 93 -7.98 4.58 16.69
C THR A 93 -7.61 5.87 17.40
N GLY A 94 -6.94 6.79 16.69
CA GLY A 94 -6.69 8.13 17.18
C GLY A 94 -7.96 9.01 17.20
N ASN A 95 -7.91 10.08 17.96
CA ASN A 95 -8.95 11.11 17.92
C ASN A 95 -8.97 11.78 16.53
N MET A 96 -10.16 12.06 16.03
CA MET A 96 -10.39 12.82 14.81
C MET A 96 -10.85 14.24 15.11
N GLY A 97 -10.71 15.14 14.12
CA GLY A 97 -11.13 16.53 14.29
C GLY A 97 -10.32 17.30 15.33
N VAL A 98 -9.04 16.99 15.46
CA VAL A 98 -8.09 17.74 16.29
C VAL A 98 -7.38 18.78 15.43
N GLY A 99 -7.36 20.02 15.87
CA GLY A 99 -6.69 21.14 15.22
C GLY A 99 -5.16 21.01 15.25
N LYS A 100 -4.47 21.87 14.49
CA LYS A 100 -2.99 21.91 14.49
C LYS A 100 -2.39 22.32 15.83
N ASP A 101 -3.17 22.98 16.67
CA ASP A 101 -2.87 23.40 18.03
C ASP A 101 -3.09 22.30 19.08
N GLY A 102 -3.64 21.15 18.65
CA GLY A 102 -3.96 20.03 19.53
C GLY A 102 -5.36 20.10 20.16
N GLU A 103 -6.11 21.19 19.92
CA GLU A 103 -7.45 21.37 20.49
C GLU A 103 -8.54 20.72 19.64
N PRO A 104 -9.64 20.25 20.28
CA PRO A 104 -10.80 19.72 19.57
C PRO A 104 -11.45 20.79 18.68
N THR A 105 -11.79 20.42 17.45
CA THR A 105 -12.61 21.24 16.54
C THR A 105 -14.08 20.82 16.63
N ASP A 106 -14.98 21.53 15.92
CA ASP A 106 -16.41 21.17 15.82
C ASP A 106 -16.64 19.76 15.22
N ALA A 107 -15.64 19.20 14.53
CA ALA A 107 -15.66 17.86 13.96
C ALA A 107 -14.97 16.81 14.86
N PHE A 108 -14.72 17.13 16.12
CA PHE A 108 -14.05 16.22 17.04
C PHE A 108 -14.83 14.93 17.25
N GLN A 109 -14.13 13.83 17.11
CA GLN A 109 -14.62 12.49 17.45
C GLN A 109 -13.53 11.75 18.24
N PRO A 110 -13.84 11.21 19.42
CA PRO A 110 -12.89 10.43 20.19
C PRO A 110 -12.53 9.15 19.45
N GLY A 111 -11.31 8.67 19.67
CA GLY A 111 -10.88 7.36 19.19
C GLY A 111 -11.73 6.23 19.77
N MET A 112 -11.75 5.10 19.07
CA MET A 112 -12.51 3.90 19.44
C MET A 112 -11.56 2.72 19.61
N GLU A 113 -11.89 1.82 20.52
CA GLU A 113 -11.24 0.53 20.62
C GLU A 113 -11.93 -0.48 19.68
N LEU A 114 -11.14 -1.19 18.90
CA LEU A 114 -11.59 -2.28 18.03
C LEU A 114 -10.95 -3.56 18.50
N TRP A 115 -11.76 -4.47 19.01
CA TRP A 115 -11.32 -5.76 19.55
C TRP A 115 -11.53 -6.87 18.54
N ALA A 116 -10.58 -7.77 18.45
CA ALA A 116 -10.62 -8.87 17.50
C ALA A 116 -9.93 -10.13 18.07
N GLN A 117 -10.38 -11.29 17.65
CA GLN A 117 -9.69 -12.56 17.96
C GLN A 117 -8.29 -12.61 17.31
N GLN A 118 -8.13 -11.98 16.16
CA GLN A 118 -6.84 -11.82 15.48
C GLN A 118 -6.74 -10.43 14.87
N THR A 119 -5.56 -9.82 14.97
CA THR A 119 -5.23 -8.53 14.40
C THR A 119 -4.09 -8.69 13.39
N ILE A 120 -4.29 -8.21 12.16
CA ILE A 120 -3.28 -8.27 11.10
C ILE A 120 -2.75 -6.86 10.86
N PHE A 121 -1.45 -6.68 11.07
CA PHE A 121 -0.75 -5.43 10.80
C PHE A 121 -0.19 -5.44 9.38
N ALA A 122 -0.88 -4.77 8.46
CA ALA A 122 -0.50 -4.69 7.03
C ALA A 122 0.00 -3.29 6.65
N GLU A 123 0.77 -2.65 7.53
CA GLU A 123 1.22 -1.25 7.45
C GLU A 123 2.46 -1.04 6.56
N GLY A 124 2.95 -2.09 5.91
CA GLY A 124 4.18 -2.04 5.11
C GLY A 124 5.46 -2.07 5.95
N CYS A 125 6.60 -1.86 5.30
CA CYS A 125 7.93 -2.04 5.90
C CYS A 125 8.30 -1.04 7.02
N ARG A 126 7.53 0.02 7.21
CA ARG A 126 7.74 1.06 8.23
C ARG A 126 6.48 1.35 9.03
N GLY A 127 5.62 0.38 9.19
CA GLY A 127 4.38 0.50 9.93
C GLY A 127 4.60 1.01 11.35
N SER A 128 3.74 1.92 11.80
CA SER A 128 3.89 2.57 13.11
C SER A 128 3.64 1.58 14.25
N LEU A 129 2.52 0.86 14.21
CA LEU A 129 2.16 -0.13 15.22
C LEU A 129 2.94 -1.43 15.05
N SER A 130 3.26 -1.81 13.81
CA SER A 130 4.10 -2.98 13.52
C SER A 130 5.44 -2.91 14.24
N LYS A 131 6.07 -1.73 14.32
CA LYS A 131 7.32 -1.55 15.08
C LYS A 131 7.14 -1.81 16.56
N GLN A 132 6.05 -1.34 17.15
CA GLN A 132 5.74 -1.56 18.58
C GLN A 132 5.55 -3.05 18.86
N VAL A 133 4.82 -3.76 17.99
CA VAL A 133 4.60 -5.22 18.11
C VAL A 133 5.92 -5.99 17.95
N ILE A 134 6.75 -5.62 16.98
CA ILE A 134 8.08 -6.22 16.78
C ILE A 134 8.95 -6.05 18.02
N GLU A 135 9.00 -4.86 18.60
CA GLU A 135 9.76 -4.56 19.80
C GLU A 135 9.21 -5.31 21.02
N GLN A 136 7.89 -5.26 21.25
CA GLN A 136 7.21 -5.90 22.38
C GLN A 136 7.45 -7.41 22.42
N PHE A 137 7.33 -8.07 21.28
CA PHE A 137 7.48 -9.53 21.17
C PHE A 137 8.87 -9.96 20.69
N LYS A 138 9.79 -9.01 20.48
CA LYS A 138 11.16 -9.24 20.02
C LYS A 138 11.21 -10.10 18.75
N LEU A 139 10.36 -9.78 17.77
CA LEU A 139 10.17 -10.60 16.57
C LEU A 139 11.36 -10.56 15.61
N ASP A 140 12.25 -9.57 15.76
CA ASP A 140 13.43 -9.36 14.93
C ASP A 140 14.73 -9.93 15.50
N GLN A 141 14.70 -10.61 16.67
CA GLN A 141 15.91 -11.07 17.36
C GLN A 141 16.84 -11.96 16.53
N ASN A 142 16.27 -12.70 15.57
CA ASN A 142 17.01 -13.63 14.71
C ASN A 142 17.00 -13.19 13.26
N SER A 143 16.66 -11.93 12.99
CA SER A 143 16.60 -11.37 11.64
C SER A 143 17.86 -10.56 11.32
N GLU A 144 18.29 -10.61 10.06
CA GLU A 144 19.30 -9.68 9.57
C GLU A 144 18.75 -8.24 9.58
N PRO A 145 19.62 -7.22 9.73
CA PRO A 145 19.19 -5.83 9.69
C PRO A 145 18.43 -5.51 8.41
N GLN A 146 17.28 -4.85 8.55
CA GLN A 146 16.46 -4.47 7.41
C GLN A 146 17.20 -3.46 6.52
N THR A 147 17.27 -3.75 5.22
CA THR A 147 17.79 -2.83 4.21
C THR A 147 16.63 -2.12 3.52
N TYR A 148 16.84 -0.84 3.21
CA TYR A 148 15.84 0.00 2.55
C TYR A 148 16.35 0.46 1.20
N GLY A 149 15.58 0.16 0.12
CA GLY A 149 15.76 0.79 -1.17
C GLY A 149 15.06 2.14 -1.23
N LEU A 150 15.72 3.15 -1.77
CA LEU A 150 15.12 4.44 -2.07
C LEU A 150 14.75 4.49 -3.55
N GLY A 151 13.46 4.67 -3.84
CA GLY A 151 12.94 4.87 -5.19
C GLY A 151 12.21 6.20 -5.31
N ILE A 152 12.35 6.86 -6.45
CA ILE A 152 11.58 8.04 -6.82
C ILE A 152 10.72 7.66 -8.01
N LYS A 153 9.41 7.91 -7.90
CA LYS A 153 8.44 7.66 -8.96
C LYS A 153 7.85 8.99 -9.43
N GLU A 154 7.91 9.22 -10.72
CA GLU A 154 7.33 10.41 -11.37
C GLU A 154 6.36 10.00 -12.47
N ILE A 155 5.34 10.82 -12.68
CA ILE A 155 4.42 10.73 -13.82
C ILE A 155 4.62 11.98 -14.66
N TRP A 156 4.95 11.77 -15.93
CA TRP A 156 5.21 12.86 -16.87
C TRP A 156 4.08 12.96 -17.88
N GLU A 157 3.54 14.16 -18.04
CA GLU A 157 2.65 14.46 -19.15
C GLU A 157 3.50 14.76 -20.38
N VAL A 158 3.23 14.06 -21.47
CA VAL A 158 3.94 14.23 -22.73
C VAL A 158 2.94 14.55 -23.84
N PRO A 159 3.37 15.28 -24.91
CA PRO A 159 2.55 15.48 -26.10
C PRO A 159 2.07 14.13 -26.67
N SER A 160 0.84 14.09 -27.17
CA SER A 160 0.19 12.84 -27.60
C SER A 160 0.98 12.08 -28.67
N GLU A 161 1.69 12.80 -29.56
CA GLU A 161 2.55 12.23 -30.59
C GLU A 161 3.82 11.55 -30.05
N LYS A 162 4.18 11.81 -28.79
CA LYS A 162 5.31 11.16 -28.10
C LYS A 162 4.89 10.04 -27.15
N HIS A 163 3.58 9.96 -26.89
CA HIS A 163 3.05 8.94 -25.99
C HIS A 163 3.13 7.55 -26.64
N GLN A 164 3.72 6.60 -25.91
CA GLN A 164 3.84 5.21 -26.31
C GLN A 164 3.07 4.34 -25.30
N PRO A 165 1.83 3.91 -25.64
CA PRO A 165 1.03 3.09 -24.72
C PRO A 165 1.73 1.77 -24.37
N GLY A 166 1.86 1.48 -23.08
CA GLY A 166 2.48 0.25 -22.60
C GLY A 166 4.00 0.29 -22.42
N LEU A 167 4.64 1.45 -22.65
CA LEU A 167 6.06 1.68 -22.38
C LEU A 167 6.21 2.28 -20.97
#